data_f7e9711b570b21b8f77c246a11e3ee22
#
_entry.id   f7e9711b570b21b8f77c246a11e3ee22
#
_cell.length_a   1.000
_cell.length_b   1.000
_cell.length_c   1.000
_cell.angle_alpha   90.00
_cell.angle_beta   90.00
_cell.angle_gamma   90.00
#
_symmetry.space_group_name_H-M   'P 1'
#
loop_
_entity.id
_entity.type
_entity.pdbx_description
1 polymer ?
#
loop_
_entity_poly.entity_id
_entity_poly.type
_entity_poly.pdbx_seq_one_letter_code
_entity_poly.pdbx_strand_id
1 'polypeptide(L)'
;DVHSNDEIGYLAASLNYMANELNTLEEDQRKFVSNVSHDFRSPLTSIKGYVEAMLDGTIPVEMQDKYLNIILFETERLNKLTKSLLELNKFGSHGVMLDITSFDINHTIRMTVQTFEGTCMEKHISFNLILSGETLFVSADFSKIQQVLYNLIDNALKFSHANSAITIETTEKNEKVFVSVKDTGIGIPKDSIKKIWDRFYKTDLSRGKDKKGTGLGLSIVKEIIQAHGENINCISTEGVGTEFIFTLPLAKEQKEHA
;
A
#
# COMPACT_ATOMS: atom_id res chain seq x y z
N ASP A 1 -37.42 -2.71 -15.84
CA ASP A 1 -37.75 -2.00 -14.59
C ASP A 1 -39.15 -2.40 -14.16
N VAL A 2 -39.31 -3.10 -13.04
CA VAL A 2 -40.59 -3.45 -12.42
C VAL A 2 -40.84 -2.41 -11.34
N HIS A 3 -41.83 -1.53 -11.56
CA HIS A 3 -42.27 -0.56 -10.57
C HIS A 3 -43.45 -1.13 -9.82
N SER A 4 -43.22 -1.85 -8.72
CA SER A 4 -44.20 -2.34 -7.79
C SER A 4 -43.77 -2.00 -6.38
N ASN A 5 -44.73 -1.68 -5.49
CA ASN A 5 -44.47 -1.38 -4.08
C ASN A 5 -44.75 -2.61 -3.18
N ASP A 6 -44.74 -3.81 -3.76
CA ASP A 6 -44.93 -5.08 -3.09
C ASP A 6 -43.65 -5.92 -3.03
N GLU A 7 -43.74 -7.17 -2.61
CA GLU A 7 -42.63 -8.11 -2.50
C GLU A 7 -41.92 -8.33 -3.85
N ILE A 8 -42.66 -8.20 -4.97
CA ILE A 8 -42.11 -8.33 -6.33
C ILE A 8 -41.21 -7.12 -6.67
N GLY A 9 -41.63 -5.92 -6.28
CA GLY A 9 -40.85 -4.71 -6.41
C GLY A 9 -39.53 -4.77 -5.61
N TYR A 10 -39.62 -5.26 -4.36
CA TYR A 10 -38.43 -5.45 -3.53
C TYR A 10 -37.46 -6.50 -4.12
N LEU A 11 -38.02 -7.63 -4.63
CA LEU A 11 -37.20 -8.66 -5.30
C LEU A 11 -36.52 -8.11 -6.57
N ALA A 12 -37.26 -7.36 -7.38
CA ALA A 12 -36.73 -6.73 -8.59
C ALA A 12 -35.59 -5.73 -8.28
N ALA A 13 -35.77 -4.89 -7.22
CA ALA A 13 -34.73 -3.98 -6.77
C ALA A 13 -33.46 -4.73 -6.28
N SER A 14 -33.65 -5.82 -5.53
CA SER A 14 -32.54 -6.65 -5.05
C SER A 14 -31.78 -7.33 -6.19
N LEU A 15 -32.50 -7.84 -7.21
CA LEU A 15 -31.89 -8.44 -8.42
C LEU A 15 -31.13 -7.39 -9.24
N ASN A 16 -31.70 -6.19 -9.42
CA ASN A 16 -31.03 -5.09 -10.12
C ASN A 16 -29.78 -4.64 -9.37
N TYR A 17 -29.84 -4.57 -8.04
CA TYR A 17 -28.65 -4.26 -7.22
C TYR A 17 -27.56 -5.32 -7.41
N MET A 18 -27.91 -6.61 -7.31
CA MET A 18 -26.94 -7.69 -7.52
C MET A 18 -26.36 -7.69 -8.94
N ALA A 19 -27.18 -7.42 -9.96
CA ALA A 19 -26.71 -7.32 -11.35
C ALA A 19 -25.72 -6.16 -11.53
N ASN A 20 -25.98 -5.01 -10.90
CA ASN A 20 -25.08 -3.85 -10.93
C ASN A 20 -23.76 -4.15 -10.21
N GLU A 21 -23.81 -4.80 -9.04
CA GLU A 21 -22.63 -5.24 -8.32
C GLU A 21 -21.77 -6.22 -9.15
N LEU A 22 -22.40 -7.18 -9.82
CA LEU A 22 -21.70 -8.13 -10.70
C LEU A 22 -21.04 -7.42 -11.89
N ASN A 23 -21.72 -6.47 -12.52
CA ASN A 23 -21.16 -5.67 -13.62
C ASN A 23 -19.95 -4.85 -13.14
N THR A 24 -20.04 -4.23 -11.96
CA THR A 24 -18.94 -3.46 -11.37
C THR A 24 -17.74 -4.36 -11.09
N LEU A 25 -17.97 -5.55 -10.52
CA LEU A 25 -16.90 -6.54 -10.28
C LEU A 25 -16.22 -6.99 -11.59
N GLU A 26 -17.00 -7.24 -12.64
CA GLU A 26 -16.46 -7.62 -13.95
C GLU A 26 -15.62 -6.50 -14.58
N GLU A 27 -16.10 -5.25 -14.51
CA GLU A 27 -15.33 -4.09 -14.97
C GLU A 27 -14.02 -3.91 -14.20
N ASP A 28 -14.05 -4.05 -12.89
CA ASP A 28 -12.87 -3.93 -12.03
C ASP A 28 -11.88 -5.07 -12.30
N GLN A 29 -12.37 -6.29 -12.55
CA GLN A 29 -11.53 -7.42 -12.96
C GLN A 29 -10.88 -7.17 -14.32
N ARG A 30 -11.62 -6.66 -15.30
CA ARG A 30 -11.06 -6.31 -16.62
C ARG A 30 -10.01 -5.21 -16.53
N LYS A 31 -10.27 -4.15 -15.76
CA LYS A 31 -9.29 -3.08 -15.47
C LYS A 31 -8.05 -3.64 -14.80
N PHE A 32 -8.22 -4.52 -13.81
CA PHE A 32 -7.11 -5.19 -13.13
C PHE A 32 -6.22 -5.95 -14.11
N VAL A 33 -6.78 -6.85 -14.95
CA VAL A 33 -6.02 -7.63 -15.95
C VAL A 33 -5.31 -6.73 -16.95
N SER A 34 -5.99 -5.67 -17.42
CA SER A 34 -5.42 -4.68 -18.35
C SER A 34 -4.21 -3.97 -17.73
N ASN A 35 -4.35 -3.49 -16.50
CA ASN A 35 -3.29 -2.77 -15.78
C ASN A 35 -2.09 -3.67 -15.49
N VAL A 36 -2.33 -4.92 -15.04
CA VAL A 36 -1.28 -5.92 -14.88
C VAL A 36 -0.52 -6.12 -16.19
N SER A 37 -1.25 -6.35 -17.30
CA SER A 37 -0.63 -6.59 -18.60
C SER A 37 0.23 -5.42 -19.07
N HIS A 38 -0.25 -4.19 -18.86
CA HIS A 38 0.49 -2.97 -19.19
C HIS A 38 1.76 -2.84 -18.35
N ASP A 39 1.65 -3.02 -17.03
CA ASP A 39 2.76 -2.83 -16.09
C ASP A 39 3.85 -3.92 -16.22
N PHE A 40 3.51 -5.10 -16.75
CA PHE A 40 4.48 -6.12 -17.14
C PHE A 40 5.11 -5.84 -18.51
N ARG A 41 4.32 -5.39 -19.49
CA ARG A 41 4.80 -5.18 -20.87
C ARG A 41 5.87 -4.11 -20.95
N SER A 42 5.71 -3.00 -20.24
CA SER A 42 6.65 -1.87 -20.27
C SER A 42 8.08 -2.29 -19.89
N PRO A 43 8.35 -2.84 -18.69
CA PRO A 43 9.68 -3.27 -18.30
C PRO A 43 10.23 -4.40 -19.19
N LEU A 44 9.41 -5.37 -19.59
CA LEU A 44 9.84 -6.44 -20.50
C LEU A 44 10.29 -5.91 -21.87
N THR A 45 9.58 -4.92 -22.42
CA THR A 45 9.98 -4.28 -23.68
C THR A 45 11.31 -3.54 -23.53
N SER A 46 11.51 -2.83 -22.41
CA SER A 46 12.78 -2.15 -22.13
C SER A 46 13.93 -3.12 -21.97
N ILE A 47 13.76 -4.18 -21.16
CA ILE A 47 14.77 -5.23 -20.98
C ILE A 47 15.14 -5.85 -22.33
N LYS A 48 14.13 -6.29 -23.11
CA LYS A 48 14.34 -6.89 -24.42
C LYS A 48 15.10 -5.94 -25.35
N GLY A 49 14.66 -4.68 -25.47
CA GLY A 49 15.26 -3.70 -26.36
C GLY A 49 16.74 -3.41 -26.04
N TYR A 50 17.09 -3.28 -24.73
CA TYR A 50 18.48 -3.07 -24.35
C TYR A 50 19.34 -4.30 -24.58
N VAL A 51 18.82 -5.50 -24.32
CA VAL A 51 19.56 -6.76 -24.60
C VAL A 51 19.79 -6.90 -26.12
N GLU A 52 18.78 -6.67 -26.96
CA GLU A 52 18.92 -6.72 -28.43
C GLU A 52 19.94 -5.69 -28.93
N ALA A 53 19.90 -4.45 -28.40
CA ALA A 53 20.84 -3.40 -28.77
C ALA A 53 22.29 -3.64 -28.30
N MET A 54 22.49 -4.46 -27.26
CA MET A 54 23.83 -4.94 -26.88
C MET A 54 24.30 -6.06 -27.82
N LEU A 55 23.40 -6.97 -28.18
CA LEU A 55 23.74 -8.12 -29.04
C LEU A 55 24.08 -7.70 -30.47
N ASP A 56 23.40 -6.70 -31.00
CA ASP A 56 23.64 -6.19 -32.38
C ASP A 56 24.75 -5.12 -32.45
N GLY A 57 25.37 -4.76 -31.31
CA GLY A 57 26.43 -3.79 -31.23
C GLY A 57 26.00 -2.33 -31.29
N THR A 58 24.70 -2.03 -31.29
CA THR A 58 24.16 -0.66 -31.24
C THR A 58 24.60 0.06 -29.96
N ILE A 59 24.69 -0.68 -28.85
CA ILE A 59 25.24 -0.18 -27.59
C ILE A 59 26.72 -0.58 -27.49
N PRO A 60 27.66 0.40 -27.52
CA PRO A 60 29.07 0.14 -27.36
C PRO A 60 29.38 -0.52 -26.01
N VAL A 61 30.47 -1.30 -25.97
CA VAL A 61 30.90 -2.05 -24.76
C VAL A 61 31.09 -1.10 -23.56
N GLU A 62 31.64 0.08 -23.79
CA GLU A 62 31.90 1.09 -22.76
C GLU A 62 30.62 1.64 -22.11
N MET A 63 29.47 1.48 -22.75
CA MET A 63 28.16 1.93 -22.24
C MET A 63 27.32 0.79 -21.65
N GLN A 64 27.74 -0.46 -21.80
CA GLN A 64 26.94 -1.63 -21.39
C GLN A 64 26.59 -1.63 -19.91
N ASP A 65 27.52 -1.24 -19.04
CA ASP A 65 27.27 -1.17 -17.58
C ASP A 65 26.06 -0.30 -17.23
N LYS A 66 25.88 0.84 -17.91
CA LYS A 66 24.74 1.72 -17.72
C LYS A 66 23.42 1.01 -18.06
N TYR A 67 23.37 0.30 -19.18
CA TYR A 67 22.16 -0.37 -19.64
C TYR A 67 21.88 -1.67 -18.88
N LEU A 68 22.91 -2.39 -18.45
CA LEU A 68 22.80 -3.53 -17.53
C LEU A 68 22.18 -3.11 -16.20
N ASN A 69 22.55 -1.94 -15.64
CA ASN A 69 21.92 -1.40 -14.45
C ASN A 69 20.44 -1.06 -14.67
N ILE A 70 20.05 -0.60 -15.87
CA ILE A 70 18.64 -0.37 -16.20
C ILE A 70 17.88 -1.71 -16.28
N ILE A 71 18.47 -2.73 -16.89
CA ILE A 71 17.89 -4.07 -16.96
C ILE A 71 17.69 -4.65 -15.57
N LEU A 72 18.69 -4.54 -14.72
CA LEU A 72 18.61 -4.99 -13.32
C LEU A 72 17.46 -4.29 -12.59
N PHE A 73 17.37 -2.98 -12.73
CA PHE A 73 16.32 -2.17 -12.17
C PHE A 73 14.91 -2.60 -12.60
N GLU A 74 14.70 -2.84 -13.92
CA GLU A 74 13.38 -3.28 -14.42
C GLU A 74 13.07 -4.72 -13.99
N THR A 75 14.08 -5.56 -13.81
CA THR A 75 13.92 -6.92 -13.27
C THR A 75 13.50 -6.91 -11.80
N GLU A 76 14.11 -6.05 -10.97
CA GLU A 76 13.69 -5.85 -9.57
C GLU A 76 12.26 -5.32 -9.47
N ARG A 77 11.88 -4.39 -10.36
CA ARG A 77 10.52 -3.87 -10.45
C ARG A 77 9.51 -4.96 -10.78
N LEU A 78 9.80 -5.84 -11.74
CA LEU A 78 8.97 -7.01 -12.07
C LEU A 78 8.83 -7.97 -10.88
N ASN A 79 9.92 -8.23 -10.17
CA ASN A 79 9.89 -9.09 -8.98
C ASN A 79 8.99 -8.50 -7.87
N LYS A 80 9.10 -7.18 -7.61
CA LYS A 80 8.22 -6.49 -6.66
C LYS A 80 6.75 -6.57 -7.09
N LEU A 81 6.46 -6.38 -8.38
CA LEU A 81 5.10 -6.47 -8.93
C LEU A 81 4.52 -7.87 -8.74
N THR A 82 5.31 -8.91 -9.07
CA THR A 82 4.88 -10.32 -8.93
C THR A 82 4.57 -10.67 -7.47
N LYS A 83 5.44 -10.27 -6.52
CA LYS A 83 5.20 -10.47 -5.08
C LYS A 83 3.91 -9.81 -4.63
N SER A 84 3.68 -8.54 -5.02
CA SER A 84 2.47 -7.81 -4.66
C SER A 84 1.21 -8.44 -5.22
N LEU A 85 1.26 -8.97 -6.45
CA LEU A 85 0.12 -9.68 -7.07
C LEU A 85 -0.18 -11.00 -6.37
N LEU A 86 0.84 -11.78 -6.00
CA LEU A 86 0.66 -13.02 -5.24
C LEU A 86 0.05 -12.77 -3.86
N GLU A 87 0.43 -11.67 -3.22
CA GLU A 87 -0.16 -11.26 -1.96
C GLU A 87 -1.64 -10.89 -2.12
N LEU A 88 -1.98 -10.06 -3.11
CA LEU A 88 -3.37 -9.68 -3.36
C LEU A 88 -4.26 -10.89 -3.69
N ASN A 89 -3.75 -11.88 -4.41
CA ASN A 89 -4.49 -13.10 -4.68
C ASN A 89 -4.83 -13.91 -3.42
N LYS A 90 -3.96 -13.87 -2.41
CA LYS A 90 -4.24 -14.54 -1.12
C LYS A 90 -5.41 -13.90 -0.38
N PHE A 91 -5.67 -12.59 -0.57
CA PHE A 91 -6.80 -11.90 0.04
C PHE A 91 -8.15 -12.18 -0.67
N GLY A 92 -8.15 -12.57 -1.95
CA GLY A 92 -9.37 -12.67 -2.78
C GLY A 92 -10.13 -13.99 -2.75
N SER A 93 -9.52 -15.12 -2.39
CA SER A 93 -10.13 -16.42 -2.70
C SER A 93 -10.70 -17.23 -1.52
N HIS A 94 -10.30 -17.00 -0.26
CA HIS A 94 -10.80 -17.82 0.87
C HIS A 94 -10.74 -17.10 2.25
N GLY A 95 -10.68 -15.79 2.32
CA GLY A 95 -10.41 -15.08 3.59
C GLY A 95 -8.97 -15.36 4.05
N VAL A 96 -8.23 -14.34 4.37
CA VAL A 96 -6.87 -14.51 4.90
C VAL A 96 -6.98 -15.15 6.27
N MET A 97 -6.42 -16.35 6.44
CA MET A 97 -6.15 -16.86 7.79
C MET A 97 -5.06 -15.98 8.38
N LEU A 98 -5.45 -15.08 9.28
CA LEU A 98 -4.54 -14.24 10.04
C LEU A 98 -3.97 -15.05 11.20
N ASP A 99 -2.67 -14.95 11.42
CA ASP A 99 -2.00 -15.45 12.63
C ASP A 99 -2.02 -14.37 13.71
N ILE A 100 -3.15 -14.29 14.41
CA ILE A 100 -3.36 -13.25 15.43
C ILE A 100 -2.55 -13.57 16.68
N THR A 101 -1.60 -12.68 16.98
CA THR A 101 -0.73 -12.75 18.15
C THR A 101 -0.74 -11.42 18.91
N SER A 102 -0.32 -11.44 20.18
CA SER A 102 -0.10 -10.21 20.95
C SER A 102 1.35 -9.79 20.79
N PHE A 103 1.59 -8.54 20.37
CA PHE A 103 2.92 -7.97 20.23
C PHE A 103 2.95 -6.46 20.49
N ASP A 104 4.13 -5.93 20.80
CA ASP A 104 4.35 -4.50 21.02
C ASP A 104 4.45 -3.75 19.69
N ILE A 105 3.42 -2.93 19.39
CA ILE A 105 3.38 -2.11 18.19
C ILE A 105 4.45 -1.00 18.19
N ASN A 106 4.76 -0.43 19.37
CA ASN A 106 5.79 0.60 19.48
C ASN A 106 7.17 0.04 19.11
N HIS A 107 7.47 -1.18 19.56
CA HIS A 107 8.70 -1.89 19.16
C HIS A 107 8.72 -2.17 17.65
N THR A 108 7.61 -2.66 17.09
CA THR A 108 7.48 -2.94 15.66
C THR A 108 7.69 -1.69 14.80
N ILE A 109 7.16 -0.54 15.24
CA ILE A 109 7.39 0.75 14.58
C ILE A 109 8.88 1.12 14.59
N ARG A 110 9.54 1.05 15.75
CA ARG A 110 10.98 1.36 15.86
C ARG A 110 11.82 0.48 14.94
N MET A 111 11.57 -0.83 14.94
CA MET A 111 12.26 -1.78 14.06
C MET A 111 12.03 -1.49 12.58
N THR A 112 10.79 -1.16 12.19
CA THR A 112 10.48 -0.84 10.81
C THR A 112 11.16 0.46 10.35
N VAL A 113 11.16 1.49 11.18
CA VAL A 113 11.84 2.77 10.91
C VAL A 113 13.34 2.58 10.69
N GLN A 114 14.00 1.72 11.48
CA GLN A 114 15.43 1.43 11.33
C GLN A 114 15.77 0.88 9.95
N THR A 115 14.87 0.14 9.29
CA THR A 115 15.11 -0.38 7.95
C THR A 115 15.24 0.71 6.88
N PHE A 116 14.81 1.94 7.18
CA PHE A 116 14.84 3.08 6.27
C PHE A 116 15.97 4.09 6.54
N GLU A 117 16.85 3.83 7.51
CA GLU A 117 17.93 4.78 7.89
C GLU A 117 18.76 5.24 6.70
N GLY A 118 19.17 4.32 5.80
CA GLY A 118 19.94 4.65 4.61
C GLY A 118 19.19 5.62 3.68
N THR A 119 17.92 5.37 3.43
CA THR A 119 17.06 6.23 2.60
C THR A 119 16.84 7.60 3.24
N CYS A 120 16.73 7.63 4.57
CA CYS A 120 16.56 8.87 5.34
C CYS A 120 17.81 9.76 5.25
N MET A 121 18.99 9.16 5.36
CA MET A 121 20.25 9.89 5.21
C MET A 121 20.40 10.47 3.80
N GLU A 122 20.10 9.68 2.76
CA GLU A 122 20.16 10.11 1.36
C GLU A 122 19.23 11.28 1.05
N LYS A 123 18.01 11.26 1.61
CA LYS A 123 16.99 12.27 1.36
C LYS A 123 16.97 13.41 2.38
N HIS A 124 17.77 13.34 3.43
CA HIS A 124 17.74 14.25 4.58
C HIS A 124 16.34 14.33 5.23
N ILE A 125 15.68 13.18 5.40
CA ILE A 125 14.38 13.07 6.06
C ILE A 125 14.61 12.47 7.46
N SER A 126 13.94 13.04 8.47
CA SER A 126 13.97 12.53 9.85
C SER A 126 12.64 11.87 10.23
N PHE A 127 12.68 10.96 11.20
CA PHE A 127 11.47 10.43 11.84
C PHE A 127 11.26 11.10 13.20
N ASN A 128 9.99 11.48 13.44
CA ASN A 128 9.51 11.93 14.75
C ASN A 128 8.54 10.88 15.29
N LEU A 129 8.93 10.17 16.35
CA LEU A 129 8.11 9.10 16.96
C LEU A 129 7.43 9.65 18.22
N ILE A 130 6.09 9.72 18.21
CA ILE A 130 5.23 10.14 19.30
C ILE A 130 4.45 8.90 19.75
N LEU A 131 5.06 8.09 20.60
CA LEU A 131 4.52 6.78 20.98
C LEU A 131 3.87 6.82 22.35
N SER A 132 2.67 6.24 22.48
CA SER A 132 1.93 6.13 23.73
C SER A 132 2.59 5.07 24.63
N GLY A 133 3.23 5.52 25.70
CA GLY A 133 3.94 4.65 26.63
C GLY A 133 5.26 4.10 26.09
N GLU A 134 5.93 3.29 26.91
CA GLU A 134 7.15 2.57 26.53
C GLU A 134 6.82 1.38 25.63
N THR A 135 5.80 0.63 26.00
CA THR A 135 5.24 -0.51 25.26
C THR A 135 3.75 -0.33 25.05
N LEU A 136 3.22 -0.84 23.94
CA LEU A 136 1.79 -0.81 23.61
C LEU A 136 1.42 -2.09 22.86
N PHE A 137 0.72 -3.01 23.55
CA PHE A 137 0.41 -4.32 22.99
C PHE A 137 -0.89 -4.31 22.18
N VAL A 138 -0.84 -4.91 20.97
CA VAL A 138 -1.97 -5.06 20.06
C VAL A 138 -2.20 -6.54 19.73
N SER A 139 -3.44 -6.89 19.39
CA SER A 139 -3.82 -8.24 18.98
C SER A 139 -4.03 -8.25 17.46
N ALA A 140 -3.03 -8.71 16.69
CA ALA A 140 -3.03 -8.67 15.22
C ALA A 140 -2.03 -9.69 14.63
N ASP A 141 -2.01 -9.86 13.32
CA ASP A 141 -0.97 -10.59 12.61
C ASP A 141 0.29 -9.71 12.49
N PHE A 142 1.33 -10.07 13.22
CA PHE A 142 2.59 -9.32 13.28
C PHE A 142 3.17 -9.05 11.88
N SER A 143 3.24 -10.08 11.04
CA SER A 143 3.86 -9.98 9.70
C SER A 143 3.09 -9.05 8.78
N LYS A 144 1.77 -9.09 8.88
CA LYS A 144 0.86 -8.24 8.09
C LYS A 144 0.90 -6.79 8.55
N ILE A 145 0.93 -6.55 9.87
CA ILE A 145 1.03 -5.19 10.39
C ILE A 145 2.41 -4.58 10.10
N GLN A 146 3.48 -5.36 10.18
CA GLN A 146 4.81 -4.90 9.75
C GLN A 146 4.79 -4.49 8.26
N GLN A 147 4.10 -5.24 7.40
CA GLN A 147 3.91 -4.91 5.99
C GLN A 147 3.11 -3.61 5.79
N VAL A 148 2.05 -3.38 6.59
CA VAL A 148 1.28 -2.12 6.59
C VAL A 148 2.20 -0.95 6.90
N LEU A 149 2.95 -1.03 8.00
CA LEU A 149 3.90 0.02 8.41
C LEU A 149 4.93 0.29 7.31
N TYR A 150 5.55 -0.78 6.77
CA TYR A 150 6.52 -0.64 5.68
C TYR A 150 5.94 0.10 4.47
N ASN A 151 4.74 -0.28 4.01
CA ASN A 151 4.11 0.36 2.85
C ASN A 151 3.76 1.83 3.09
N LEU A 152 3.25 2.18 4.29
CA LEU A 152 2.92 3.55 4.63
C LEU A 152 4.18 4.41 4.78
N ILE A 153 5.22 3.90 5.43
CA ILE A 153 6.51 4.60 5.61
C ILE A 153 7.23 4.77 4.27
N ASP A 154 7.26 3.73 3.41
CA ASP A 154 7.84 3.80 2.05
C ASP A 154 7.13 4.88 1.21
N ASN A 155 5.80 4.96 1.29
CA ASN A 155 5.04 6.01 0.64
C ASN A 155 5.37 7.40 1.20
N ALA A 156 5.40 7.57 2.52
CA ALA A 156 5.75 8.83 3.14
C ALA A 156 7.15 9.31 2.70
N LEU A 157 8.15 8.42 2.68
CA LEU A 157 9.51 8.72 2.22
C LEU A 157 9.60 9.08 0.73
N LYS A 158 8.76 8.46 -0.11
CA LYS A 158 8.74 8.72 -1.56
C LYS A 158 8.17 10.09 -1.90
N PHE A 159 7.12 10.49 -1.20
CA PHE A 159 6.35 11.68 -1.52
C PHE A 159 6.69 12.89 -0.68
N SER A 160 7.45 12.72 0.40
CA SER A 160 7.99 13.81 1.21
C SER A 160 8.99 14.68 0.43
N HIS A 161 9.12 15.92 0.89
CA HIS A 161 10.18 16.81 0.44
C HIS A 161 11.51 16.46 1.13
N ALA A 162 12.63 16.81 0.50
CA ALA A 162 13.93 16.75 1.18
C ALA A 162 13.95 17.71 2.38
N ASN A 163 14.75 17.37 3.40
CA ASN A 163 14.87 18.16 4.65
C ASN A 163 13.53 18.26 5.41
N SER A 164 12.70 17.23 5.38
CA SER A 164 11.41 17.18 6.07
C SER A 164 11.41 16.11 7.18
N ALA A 165 10.31 16.04 7.93
CA ALA A 165 10.11 15.01 8.94
C ALA A 165 8.85 14.20 8.66
N ILE A 166 8.92 12.89 8.91
CA ILE A 166 7.77 11.99 8.94
C ILE A 166 7.44 11.73 10.40
N THR A 167 6.21 12.00 10.80
CA THR A 167 5.74 11.75 12.16
C THR A 167 4.96 10.45 12.21
N ILE A 168 5.31 9.58 13.16
CA ILE A 168 4.56 8.36 13.44
C ILE A 168 4.06 8.46 14.87
N GLU A 169 2.75 8.34 15.04
CA GLU A 169 2.10 8.49 16.34
C GLU A 169 1.28 7.25 16.69
N THR A 170 1.33 6.82 17.96
CA THR A 170 0.42 5.82 18.50
C THR A 170 -0.40 6.42 19.62
N THR A 171 -1.71 6.16 19.63
CA THR A 171 -2.63 6.62 20.68
C THR A 171 -3.59 5.49 21.03
N GLU A 172 -3.75 5.26 22.34
CA GLU A 172 -4.74 4.32 22.86
C GLU A 172 -6.05 5.05 23.17
N LYS A 173 -7.15 4.52 22.65
CA LYS A 173 -8.50 5.05 22.92
C LYS A 173 -9.57 3.98 22.68
N ASN A 174 -10.49 3.81 23.66
CA ASN A 174 -11.66 2.91 23.54
C ASN A 174 -11.28 1.47 23.15
N GLU A 175 -10.34 0.86 23.86
CA GLU A 175 -9.83 -0.51 23.60
C GLU A 175 -9.22 -0.71 22.20
N LYS A 176 -8.85 0.37 21.53
CA LYS A 176 -8.17 0.37 20.25
C LYS A 176 -6.91 1.20 20.29
N VAL A 177 -5.95 0.77 19.50
CA VAL A 177 -4.73 1.52 19.22
C VAL A 177 -4.88 2.17 17.85
N PHE A 178 -4.71 3.48 17.81
CA PHE A 178 -4.63 4.26 16.59
C PHE A 178 -3.17 4.45 16.24
N VAL A 179 -2.81 4.12 15.00
CA VAL A 179 -1.46 4.35 14.47
C VAL A 179 -1.57 5.33 13.32
N SER A 180 -0.88 6.46 13.43
CA SER A 180 -0.81 7.50 12.40
C SER A 180 0.59 7.54 11.78
N VAL A 181 0.65 7.66 10.45
CA VAL A 181 1.87 7.95 9.68
C VAL A 181 1.60 9.21 8.87
N LYS A 182 2.30 10.29 9.20
CA LYS A 182 2.10 11.62 8.64
C LYS A 182 3.36 12.13 7.96
N ASP A 183 3.23 12.58 6.73
CA ASP A 183 4.26 13.27 5.96
C ASP A 183 3.89 14.74 5.66
N THR A 184 4.89 15.53 5.32
CA THR A 184 4.75 16.92 4.84
C THR A 184 5.15 17.01 3.37
N GLY A 185 4.68 16.06 2.57
CA GLY A 185 5.02 15.95 1.16
C GLY A 185 4.04 16.66 0.22
N ILE A 186 3.95 16.11 -1.00
CA ILE A 186 3.12 16.70 -2.07
C ILE A 186 1.62 16.64 -1.80
N GLY A 187 1.18 15.83 -0.84
CA GLY A 187 -0.23 15.60 -0.58
C GLY A 187 -0.97 14.86 -1.71
N ILE A 188 -2.28 14.71 -1.55
CA ILE A 188 -3.15 13.99 -2.47
C ILE A 188 -4.31 14.91 -2.86
N PRO A 189 -4.61 15.09 -4.18
CA PRO A 189 -5.77 15.83 -4.64
C PRO A 189 -7.08 15.24 -4.11
N LYS A 190 -8.06 16.09 -3.78
CA LYS A 190 -9.35 15.66 -3.19
C LYS A 190 -10.07 14.58 -4.00
N ASP A 191 -10.06 14.71 -5.33
CA ASP A 191 -10.71 13.74 -6.25
C ASP A 191 -10.01 12.39 -6.30
N SER A 192 -8.79 12.33 -5.78
CA SER A 192 -7.97 11.11 -5.73
C SER A 192 -8.07 10.38 -4.39
N ILE A 193 -8.46 11.04 -3.29
CA ILE A 193 -8.46 10.44 -1.93
C ILE A 193 -9.27 9.14 -1.87
N LYS A 194 -10.39 9.04 -2.58
CA LYS A 194 -11.19 7.81 -2.63
C LYS A 194 -10.55 6.74 -3.50
N LYS A 195 -9.79 7.14 -4.53
CA LYS A 195 -9.21 6.26 -5.55
C LYS A 195 -7.84 5.70 -5.17
N ILE A 196 -7.13 6.31 -4.20
CA ILE A 196 -5.79 5.82 -3.79
C ILE A 196 -5.79 4.39 -3.27
N TRP A 197 -6.95 3.87 -2.89
CA TRP A 197 -7.14 2.50 -2.43
C TRP A 197 -7.38 1.50 -3.57
N ASP A 198 -7.61 2.01 -4.79
CA ASP A 198 -7.83 1.16 -5.96
C ASP A 198 -6.50 0.55 -6.42
N ARG A 199 -6.55 -0.68 -6.89
CA ARG A 199 -5.37 -1.39 -7.39
C ARG A 199 -4.79 -0.69 -8.62
N PHE A 200 -3.46 -0.49 -8.65
CA PHE A 200 -2.72 0.21 -9.73
C PHE A 200 -3.01 1.71 -9.86
N TYR A 201 -3.79 2.27 -8.96
CA TYR A 201 -4.06 3.70 -9.01
C TYR A 201 -2.82 4.50 -8.64
N LYS A 202 -2.54 5.52 -9.43
CA LYS A 202 -1.49 6.52 -9.19
C LYS A 202 -2.03 7.88 -9.58
N THR A 203 -1.81 8.89 -8.74
CA THR A 203 -2.09 10.28 -9.10
C THR A 203 -1.10 10.74 -10.16
N ASP A 204 -1.45 11.75 -10.97
CA ASP A 204 -0.54 12.29 -11.98
C ASP A 204 0.73 12.87 -11.35
N LEU A 205 0.61 13.47 -10.16
CA LEU A 205 1.75 13.95 -9.35
C LEU A 205 2.67 12.81 -8.91
N SER A 206 2.10 11.65 -8.56
CA SER A 206 2.88 10.49 -8.14
C SER A 206 3.58 9.78 -9.30
N ARG A 207 3.02 9.81 -10.52
CA ARG A 207 3.62 9.22 -11.73
C ARG A 207 4.97 9.83 -12.07
N GLY A 208 5.15 11.14 -11.80
CA GLY A 208 6.42 11.84 -12.00
C GLY A 208 7.50 11.48 -10.98
N LYS A 209 7.14 11.31 -9.71
CA LYS A 209 8.08 11.05 -8.59
C LYS A 209 8.34 9.58 -8.32
N ASP A 210 7.34 8.70 -8.45
CA ASP A 210 7.48 7.27 -8.20
C ASP A 210 7.34 6.44 -9.48
N LYS A 211 8.42 6.46 -10.29
CA LYS A 211 8.53 5.57 -11.46
C LYS A 211 8.61 4.09 -11.10
N LYS A 212 9.00 3.77 -9.86
CA LYS A 212 9.18 2.40 -9.33
C LYS A 212 7.92 1.82 -8.68
N GLY A 213 6.98 2.65 -8.27
CA GLY A 213 5.78 2.20 -7.57
C GLY A 213 4.88 1.34 -8.45
N THR A 214 4.30 0.32 -7.87
CA THR A 214 3.34 -0.59 -8.56
C THR A 214 1.89 -0.10 -8.47
N GLY A 215 1.60 0.88 -7.59
CA GLY A 215 0.22 1.28 -7.28
C GLY A 215 -0.58 0.23 -6.50
N LEU A 216 0.11 -0.78 -5.92
CA LEU A 216 -0.52 -1.85 -5.15
C LEU A 216 -0.35 -1.69 -3.64
N GLY A 217 0.58 -0.86 -3.18
CA GLY A 217 0.92 -0.76 -1.76
C GLY A 217 -0.26 -0.36 -0.88
N LEU A 218 -1.02 0.68 -1.25
CA LEU A 218 -2.16 1.15 -0.46
C LEU A 218 -3.36 0.20 -0.54
N SER A 219 -3.60 -0.47 -1.66
CA SER A 219 -4.64 -1.49 -1.74
C SER A 219 -4.32 -2.69 -0.84
N ILE A 220 -3.05 -3.12 -0.77
CA ILE A 220 -2.60 -4.17 0.16
C ILE A 220 -2.81 -3.72 1.61
N VAL A 221 -2.45 -2.48 1.95
CA VAL A 221 -2.67 -1.92 3.28
C VAL A 221 -4.14 -1.98 3.67
N LYS A 222 -5.04 -1.53 2.79
CA LYS A 222 -6.49 -1.57 3.02
C LYS A 222 -6.99 -3.00 3.23
N GLU A 223 -6.60 -3.94 2.37
CA GLU A 223 -6.99 -5.36 2.48
C GLU A 223 -6.52 -5.98 3.81
N ILE A 224 -5.28 -5.70 4.24
CA ILE A 224 -4.76 -6.19 5.51
C ILE A 224 -5.59 -5.65 6.68
N ILE A 225 -5.80 -4.35 6.75
CA ILE A 225 -6.53 -3.72 7.86
C ILE A 225 -7.99 -4.20 7.89
N GLN A 226 -8.64 -4.31 6.74
CA GLN A 226 -10.01 -4.84 6.64
C GLN A 226 -10.09 -6.32 7.04
N ALA A 227 -9.08 -7.14 6.70
CA ALA A 227 -9.01 -8.54 7.13
C ALA A 227 -8.93 -8.67 8.66
N HIS A 228 -8.35 -7.68 9.36
CA HIS A 228 -8.36 -7.60 10.83
C HIS A 228 -9.68 -7.07 11.41
N GLY A 229 -10.69 -6.76 10.58
CA GLY A 229 -11.95 -6.13 11.02
C GLY A 229 -11.79 -4.67 11.44
N GLU A 230 -10.70 -4.02 11.03
CA GLU A 230 -10.31 -2.68 11.44
C GLU A 230 -10.41 -1.68 10.28
N ASN A 231 -10.16 -0.40 10.57
CA ASN A 231 -10.33 0.67 9.60
C ASN A 231 -9.02 1.40 9.34
N ILE A 232 -8.89 1.92 8.12
CA ILE A 232 -7.84 2.85 7.72
C ILE A 232 -8.45 4.06 7.03
N ASN A 233 -7.95 5.25 7.37
CA ASN A 233 -8.37 6.52 6.80
C ASN A 233 -7.17 7.30 6.26
N CYS A 234 -7.44 8.21 5.32
CA CYS A 234 -6.46 9.13 4.75
C CYS A 234 -6.97 10.55 4.90
N ILE A 235 -6.15 11.41 5.51
CA ILE A 235 -6.36 12.85 5.58
C ILE A 235 -5.22 13.49 4.78
N SER A 236 -5.55 14.24 3.74
CA SER A 236 -4.52 14.84 2.90
C SER A 236 -4.96 16.17 2.32
N THR A 237 -3.99 17.06 2.16
CA THR A 237 -4.14 18.33 1.46
C THR A 237 -3.01 18.46 0.46
N GLU A 238 -3.34 18.70 -0.81
CA GLU A 238 -2.38 18.87 -1.88
C GLU A 238 -1.41 20.03 -1.56
N GLY A 239 -0.12 19.79 -1.73
CA GLY A 239 0.95 20.73 -1.41
C GLY A 239 1.30 20.85 0.09
N VAL A 240 0.57 20.16 0.99
CA VAL A 240 0.79 20.25 2.45
C VAL A 240 1.32 18.94 3.02
N GLY A 241 0.71 17.79 2.64
CA GLY A 241 1.12 16.48 3.10
C GLY A 241 -0.04 15.49 3.25
N THR A 242 0.27 14.29 3.74
CA THR A 242 -0.68 13.19 3.90
C THR A 242 -0.52 12.56 5.27
N GLU A 243 -1.63 12.17 5.86
CA GLU A 243 -1.71 11.39 7.10
C GLU A 243 -2.58 10.17 6.87
N PHE A 244 -2.01 8.98 7.08
CA PHE A 244 -2.73 7.72 7.11
C PHE A 244 -2.91 7.29 8.56
N ILE A 245 -4.16 6.96 8.94
CA ILE A 245 -4.50 6.56 10.31
C ILE A 245 -5.21 5.21 10.22
N PHE A 246 -4.69 4.20 10.90
CA PHE A 246 -5.34 2.90 11.02
C PHE A 246 -5.52 2.48 12.48
N THR A 247 -6.45 1.56 12.70
CA THR A 247 -6.76 1.04 14.03
C THR A 247 -6.34 -0.41 14.18
N LEU A 248 -6.01 -0.80 15.41
CA LEU A 248 -5.76 -2.19 15.81
C LEU A 248 -6.46 -2.45 17.15
N PRO A 249 -6.90 -3.68 17.43
CA PRO A 249 -7.41 -4.04 18.74
C PRO A 249 -6.29 -3.97 19.79
N LEU A 250 -6.57 -3.35 20.94
CA LEU A 250 -5.68 -3.42 22.08
C LEU A 250 -5.62 -4.88 22.56
N ALA A 251 -4.43 -5.40 22.81
CA ALA A 251 -4.28 -6.72 23.38
C ALA A 251 -4.82 -6.70 24.82
N LYS A 252 -5.74 -7.62 25.13
CA LYS A 252 -6.15 -7.81 26.54
C LYS A 252 -4.95 -8.36 27.29
N GLU A 253 -4.63 -7.74 28.45
CA GLU A 253 -3.64 -8.31 29.38
C GLU A 253 -3.98 -9.78 29.60
N GLN A 254 -3.11 -10.70 29.19
CA GLN A 254 -3.17 -12.05 29.71
C GLN A 254 -2.83 -11.92 31.20
N LYS A 255 -3.84 -11.98 32.08
CA LYS A 255 -3.58 -12.28 33.47
C LYS A 255 -2.90 -13.65 33.47
N GLU A 256 -1.59 -13.64 33.64
CA GLU A 256 -0.84 -14.84 34.02
C GLU A 256 -1.53 -15.39 35.29
N HIS A 257 -2.18 -16.53 35.09
CA HIS A 257 -2.60 -17.33 36.22
C HIS A 257 -1.31 -17.85 36.89
N ALA A 258 -0.92 -17.14 37.98
CA ALA A 258 0.10 -17.59 38.92
C ALA A 258 -0.37 -18.86 39.65
#